data_9f9d6652fcd026eabcbd40a6ea8679ec
#
_entry.id   9f9d6652fcd026eabcbd40a6ea8679ec
#
_cell.length_a   1.000
_cell.length_b   1.000
_cell.length_c   1.000
_cell.angle_alpha   90.00
_cell.angle_beta   90.00
_cell.angle_gamma   90.00
#
_symmetry.space_group_name_H-M   'P 1'
#
loop_
_entity.id
_entity.type
_entity.pdbx_description
1 polymer ?
#
loop_
_entity_poly.entity_id
_entity_poly.type
_entity_poly.pdbx_seq_one_letter_code
_entity_poly.pdbx_strand_id
1 'polypeptide(L)'
;MSQPKRGRSSQAQNHLITILLALVIAGLSMWFGAGRDGGNAPDAAATPVPGSGLTVTYLDVGQGDCTLLQCDGQTMLIDAGIGEQANHITTYLKQQGVKSIDYLVCTHAHADHCGGMKAVIAAFPVHTLYSSVTSSSNGAFQRVMRAAETANLTITVPGVGNTFALGGATVTVLGPQKHYSDVNDQSLILRVDYGSNAFLFTGDAEYQSETDVLDAGENVRCDVIKAGHHGSRTSTGYRLLYEAQPKYAVISCGAGNEYGHPHDDTLSRLRDADVTVYRTDLNGTVVCRSDGTNLSFTTEKEG
;
A
#
# COMPACT_ATOMS: atom_id res chain seq x y z
N MET A 1 69.23 -12.68 74.97
CA MET A 1 68.92 -12.97 73.57
C MET A 1 67.51 -13.60 73.52
N SER A 2 66.48 -12.85 73.28
CA SER A 2 65.09 -13.30 73.29
C SER A 2 64.55 -13.25 71.85
N GLN A 3 64.04 -14.39 71.36
CA GLN A 3 63.39 -14.49 70.09
C GLN A 3 61.92 -13.99 70.19
N PRO A 4 61.37 -13.32 69.16
CA PRO A 4 60.00 -12.87 69.17
C PRO A 4 59.03 -13.99 68.77
N LYS A 5 57.89 -14.11 69.50
CA LYS A 5 56.79 -14.99 69.20
C LYS A 5 56.02 -14.49 67.93
N ARG A 6 55.92 -15.31 66.89
CA ARG A 6 55.11 -15.06 65.72
C ARG A 6 53.61 -15.26 66.09
N GLY A 7 52.82 -14.21 65.82
CA GLY A 7 51.42 -14.19 66.12
C GLY A 7 50.54 -15.06 65.19
N ARG A 8 49.64 -15.80 65.79
CA ARG A 8 48.65 -16.76 65.23
C ARG A 8 47.38 -16.05 64.71
N SER A 9 47.49 -14.76 64.31
CA SER A 9 46.29 -13.97 63.99
C SER A 9 45.97 -13.76 62.49
N SER A 10 46.91 -14.12 61.59
CA SER A 10 46.73 -13.80 60.17
C SER A 10 45.89 -14.83 59.38
N GLN A 11 45.86 -16.10 59.80
CA GLN A 11 45.11 -17.14 59.10
C GLN A 11 43.60 -17.07 59.35
N ALA A 12 43.14 -16.75 60.55
CA ALA A 12 41.75 -16.60 60.91
C ALA A 12 41.13 -15.36 60.21
N GLN A 13 41.83 -14.25 60.10
CA GLN A 13 41.40 -13.06 59.42
C GLN A 13 41.27 -13.28 57.87
N ASN A 14 42.20 -14.02 57.27
CA ASN A 14 42.12 -14.33 55.84
C ASN A 14 40.94 -15.24 55.49
N HIS A 15 40.63 -16.24 56.36
CA HIS A 15 39.44 -17.08 56.13
C HIS A 15 38.14 -16.33 56.33
N LEU A 16 38.05 -15.37 57.25
CA LEU A 16 36.87 -14.55 57.47
C LEU A 16 36.60 -13.61 56.28
N ILE A 17 37.66 -13.00 55.71
CA ILE A 17 37.58 -12.15 54.53
C ILE A 17 37.18 -12.97 53.31
N THR A 18 37.70 -14.19 53.13
CA THR A 18 37.34 -15.06 52.00
C THR A 18 35.89 -15.51 52.06
N ILE A 19 35.37 -15.83 53.24
CA ILE A 19 33.96 -16.23 53.46
C ILE A 19 33.03 -15.01 53.20
N LEU A 20 33.39 -13.81 53.67
CA LEU A 20 32.62 -12.60 53.42
C LEU A 20 32.60 -12.21 51.92
N LEU A 21 33.71 -12.34 51.18
CA LEU A 21 33.75 -12.13 49.76
C LEU A 21 32.87 -13.15 48.99
N ALA A 22 32.90 -14.43 49.40
CA ALA A 22 32.09 -15.47 48.79
C ALA A 22 30.60 -15.23 49.01
N LEU A 23 30.17 -14.73 50.17
CA LEU A 23 28.78 -14.39 50.48
C LEU A 23 28.29 -13.14 49.75
N VAL A 24 29.16 -12.13 49.50
CA VAL A 24 28.89 -10.94 48.72
C VAL A 24 28.72 -11.30 47.23
N ILE A 25 29.57 -12.18 46.69
CA ILE A 25 29.47 -12.66 45.32
C ILE A 25 28.20 -13.50 45.12
N ALA A 26 27.85 -14.38 46.08
CA ALA A 26 26.61 -15.15 46.03
C ALA A 26 25.37 -14.27 46.16
N GLY A 27 25.38 -13.24 47.04
CA GLY A 27 24.27 -12.26 47.20
C GLY A 27 24.09 -11.38 45.95
N LEU A 28 25.17 -10.93 45.31
CA LEU A 28 25.14 -10.20 44.04
C LEU A 28 24.64 -11.09 42.88
N SER A 29 25.02 -12.37 42.84
CA SER A 29 24.52 -13.31 41.83
C SER A 29 23.02 -13.60 42.00
N MET A 30 22.47 -13.62 43.19
CA MET A 30 21.05 -13.76 43.45
C MET A 30 20.27 -12.47 43.20
N TRP A 31 20.87 -11.27 43.37
CA TRP A 31 20.18 -10.01 43.06
C TRP A 31 20.21 -9.69 41.58
N PHE A 32 21.22 -10.05 40.83
CA PHE A 32 21.25 -9.94 39.37
C PHE A 32 20.56 -11.10 38.65
N GLY A 33 20.27 -12.23 39.32
CA GLY A 33 19.58 -13.39 38.72
C GLY A 33 18.05 -13.39 38.91
N ALA A 34 17.49 -12.54 39.79
CA ALA A 34 16.05 -12.51 40.08
C ALA A 34 15.28 -11.41 39.32
N GLY A 35 15.88 -10.79 38.30
CA GLY A 35 15.29 -9.68 37.54
C GLY A 35 15.29 -9.90 36.03
N ARG A 36 15.23 -11.14 35.52
CA ARG A 36 15.16 -11.45 34.09
C ARG A 36 14.27 -12.65 33.78
N ASP A 37 13.03 -12.59 34.25
CA ASP A 37 11.93 -13.33 33.64
C ASP A 37 10.91 -12.29 33.13
N GLY A 38 11.13 -11.88 31.91
CA GLY A 38 10.37 -10.89 31.16
C GLY A 38 11.05 -10.56 29.84
N GLY A 39 11.94 -11.41 29.38
CA GLY A 39 12.36 -11.42 27.98
C GLY A 39 11.19 -11.95 27.18
N ASN A 40 10.34 -11.07 26.66
CA ASN A 40 9.57 -11.40 25.48
C ASN A 40 10.59 -11.93 24.47
N ALA A 41 10.55 -13.23 24.20
CA ALA A 41 11.06 -13.75 22.95
C ALA A 41 10.45 -12.86 21.86
N PRO A 42 11.17 -12.45 20.82
CA PRO A 42 10.53 -11.76 19.71
C PRO A 42 9.35 -12.64 19.35
N ASP A 43 8.14 -12.05 19.41
CA ASP A 43 6.92 -12.72 18.98
C ASP A 43 7.28 -13.41 17.65
N ALA A 44 7.22 -14.74 17.66
CA ALA A 44 7.31 -15.49 16.43
C ALA A 44 6.25 -14.87 15.54
N ALA A 45 6.68 -14.24 14.44
CA ALA A 45 5.83 -13.54 13.52
C ALA A 45 4.60 -14.42 13.32
N ALA A 46 3.45 -13.95 13.80
CA ALA A 46 2.22 -14.72 13.74
C ALA A 46 2.04 -15.08 12.27
N THR A 47 2.00 -16.37 11.98
CA THR A 47 1.72 -16.86 10.61
C THR A 47 0.41 -16.21 10.20
N PRO A 48 0.36 -15.41 9.12
CA PRO A 48 -0.86 -14.73 8.72
C PRO A 48 -1.98 -15.76 8.61
N VAL A 49 -3.06 -15.55 9.34
CA VAL A 49 -4.26 -16.38 9.20
C VAL A 49 -4.75 -16.17 7.77
N PRO A 50 -4.97 -17.23 6.96
CA PRO A 50 -5.50 -17.06 5.63
C PRO A 50 -6.82 -16.28 5.68
N GLY A 51 -6.83 -15.07 5.08
CA GLY A 51 -7.98 -14.15 5.11
C GLY A 51 -7.83 -12.95 6.04
N SER A 52 -6.76 -12.83 6.85
CA SER A 52 -6.42 -11.62 7.59
C SER A 52 -5.31 -10.85 6.86
N GLY A 53 -5.45 -9.53 6.79
CA GLY A 53 -4.49 -8.65 6.14
C GLY A 53 -5.04 -7.93 4.91
N LEU A 54 -4.27 -6.99 4.41
CA LEU A 54 -4.57 -6.27 3.18
C LEU A 54 -3.85 -6.93 2.00
N THR A 55 -4.61 -7.32 0.98
CA THR A 55 -4.06 -7.75 -0.31
C THR A 55 -4.37 -6.68 -1.35
N VAL A 56 -3.35 -6.21 -2.06
CA VAL A 56 -3.45 -5.25 -3.17
C VAL A 56 -2.94 -5.94 -4.43
N THR A 57 -3.82 -6.11 -5.41
CA THR A 57 -3.51 -6.73 -6.69
C THR A 57 -3.57 -5.71 -7.80
N TYR A 58 -2.47 -5.47 -8.46
CA TYR A 58 -2.36 -4.68 -9.68
C TYR A 58 -2.48 -5.64 -10.87
N LEU A 59 -3.67 -5.70 -11.44
CA LEU A 59 -4.00 -6.68 -12.47
C LEU A 59 -3.41 -6.26 -13.82
N ASP A 60 -2.74 -7.19 -14.50
CA ASP A 60 -2.30 -6.97 -15.90
C ASP A 60 -3.55 -6.93 -16.82
N VAL A 61 -3.91 -5.73 -17.23
CA VAL A 61 -5.01 -5.46 -18.16
C VAL A 61 -4.51 -4.86 -19.47
N GLY A 62 -3.20 -5.04 -19.75
CA GLY A 62 -2.53 -4.32 -20.82
C GLY A 62 -2.38 -2.83 -20.50
N GLN A 63 -2.62 -1.94 -21.48
CA GLN A 63 -2.59 -0.51 -21.22
C GLN A 63 -3.84 -0.08 -20.48
N GLY A 64 -3.67 0.36 -19.21
CA GLY A 64 -4.76 0.80 -18.33
C GLY A 64 -4.56 0.36 -16.90
N ASP A 65 -5.46 0.78 -16.02
CA ASP A 65 -5.42 0.51 -14.59
C ASP A 65 -6.57 -0.40 -14.14
N CYS A 66 -6.23 -1.36 -13.31
CA CYS A 66 -7.20 -2.16 -12.56
C CYS A 66 -6.54 -2.67 -11.28
N THR A 67 -6.94 -2.14 -10.13
CA THR A 67 -6.36 -2.52 -8.85
C THR A 67 -7.44 -3.04 -7.91
N LEU A 68 -7.29 -4.29 -7.46
CA LEU A 68 -8.16 -4.94 -6.48
C LEU A 68 -7.54 -4.87 -5.10
N LEU A 69 -8.28 -4.33 -4.12
CA LEU A 69 -7.93 -4.37 -2.71
C LEU A 69 -8.92 -5.24 -1.96
N GLN A 70 -8.40 -6.18 -1.17
CA GLN A 70 -9.19 -7.05 -0.30
C GLN A 70 -8.65 -6.97 1.12
N CYS A 71 -9.51 -6.66 2.09
CA CYS A 71 -9.17 -6.56 3.48
C CYS A 71 -10.33 -7.05 4.34
N ASP A 72 -10.11 -8.05 5.19
CA ASP A 72 -11.07 -8.59 6.16
C ASP A 72 -12.48 -8.85 5.57
N GLY A 73 -12.52 -9.40 4.36
CA GLY A 73 -13.76 -9.74 3.66
C GLY A 73 -14.43 -8.59 2.90
N GLN A 74 -13.91 -7.36 3.00
CA GLN A 74 -14.34 -6.24 2.17
C GLN A 74 -13.49 -6.11 0.90
N THR A 75 -14.08 -5.58 -0.15
CA THR A 75 -13.49 -5.46 -1.49
C THR A 75 -13.61 -4.05 -2.03
N MET A 76 -12.50 -3.48 -2.48
CA MET A 76 -12.45 -2.25 -3.26
C MET A 76 -11.79 -2.53 -4.61
N LEU A 77 -12.39 -2.02 -5.68
CA LEU A 77 -11.80 -2.04 -7.02
C LEU A 77 -11.55 -0.61 -7.47
N ILE A 78 -10.30 -0.27 -7.71
CA ILE A 78 -9.89 1.02 -8.28
C ILE A 78 -9.63 0.80 -9.76
N ASP A 79 -10.43 1.43 -10.60
CA ASP A 79 -10.45 1.30 -12.05
C ASP A 79 -10.71 -0.13 -12.57
N ALA A 80 -10.96 -0.26 -13.85
CA ALA A 80 -11.35 -1.53 -14.49
C ALA A 80 -10.86 -1.61 -15.94
N GLY A 81 -9.72 -1.03 -16.26
CA GLY A 81 -9.08 -1.15 -17.56
C GLY A 81 -9.94 -0.75 -18.75
N ILE A 82 -9.49 -1.15 -19.93
CA ILE A 82 -10.25 -0.99 -21.17
C ILE A 82 -11.41 -1.99 -21.28
N GLY A 83 -12.40 -1.66 -22.09
CA GLY A 83 -13.60 -2.51 -22.25
C GLY A 83 -13.33 -3.90 -22.78
N GLU A 84 -12.31 -4.07 -23.59
CA GLU A 84 -11.84 -5.34 -24.16
C GLU A 84 -11.34 -6.30 -23.06
N GLN A 85 -10.86 -5.78 -21.94
CA GLN A 85 -10.39 -6.58 -20.79
C GLN A 85 -11.51 -6.94 -19.80
N ALA A 86 -12.74 -6.48 -20.02
CA ALA A 86 -13.85 -6.68 -19.09
C ALA A 86 -14.09 -8.15 -18.70
N ASN A 87 -13.97 -9.09 -19.64
CA ASN A 87 -14.12 -10.51 -19.37
C ASN A 87 -12.96 -11.08 -18.53
N HIS A 88 -11.74 -10.63 -18.80
CA HIS A 88 -10.57 -11.00 -18.02
C HIS A 88 -10.72 -10.51 -16.58
N ILE A 89 -11.04 -9.23 -16.40
CA ILE A 89 -11.23 -8.60 -15.09
C ILE A 89 -12.33 -9.32 -14.28
N THR A 90 -13.51 -9.50 -14.86
CA THR A 90 -14.62 -10.16 -14.13
C THR A 90 -14.34 -11.61 -13.81
N THR A 91 -13.61 -12.32 -14.66
CA THR A 91 -13.16 -13.71 -14.41
C THR A 91 -12.15 -13.72 -13.26
N TYR A 92 -11.15 -12.86 -13.30
CA TYR A 92 -10.15 -12.72 -12.24
C TYR A 92 -10.80 -12.44 -10.88
N LEU A 93 -11.71 -11.44 -10.81
CA LEU A 93 -12.42 -11.12 -9.58
C LEU A 93 -13.17 -12.33 -9.00
N LYS A 94 -13.85 -13.13 -9.85
CA LYS A 94 -14.52 -14.38 -9.44
C LYS A 94 -13.52 -15.39 -8.90
N GLN A 95 -12.38 -15.57 -9.53
CA GLN A 95 -11.30 -16.48 -9.10
C GLN A 95 -10.71 -16.06 -7.75
N GLN A 96 -10.64 -14.74 -7.48
CA GLN A 96 -10.23 -14.19 -6.17
C GLN A 96 -11.34 -14.27 -5.11
N GLY A 97 -12.46 -14.91 -5.42
CA GLY A 97 -13.55 -15.13 -4.47
C GLY A 97 -14.44 -13.92 -4.22
N VAL A 98 -14.30 -12.84 -5.00
CA VAL A 98 -15.14 -11.64 -4.89
C VAL A 98 -16.61 -12.01 -5.08
N LYS A 99 -17.46 -11.64 -4.11
CA LYS A 99 -18.92 -11.85 -4.16
C LYS A 99 -19.68 -10.55 -4.36
N SER A 100 -19.17 -9.46 -3.81
CA SER A 100 -19.64 -8.09 -3.94
C SER A 100 -18.45 -7.13 -3.92
N ILE A 101 -18.68 -5.91 -4.35
CA ILE A 101 -17.70 -4.82 -4.33
C ILE A 101 -18.25 -3.74 -3.40
N ASP A 102 -17.58 -3.53 -2.25
CA ASP A 102 -17.98 -2.52 -1.29
C ASP A 102 -17.78 -1.11 -1.87
N TYR A 103 -16.63 -0.93 -2.54
CA TYR A 103 -16.28 0.32 -3.20
C TYR A 103 -15.75 0.06 -4.61
N LEU A 104 -16.47 0.55 -5.62
CA LEU A 104 -15.95 0.67 -6.99
C LEU A 104 -15.53 2.13 -7.18
N VAL A 105 -14.27 2.34 -7.53
CA VAL A 105 -13.68 3.67 -7.69
C VAL A 105 -13.26 3.87 -9.13
N CYS A 106 -13.79 4.92 -9.77
CA CYS A 106 -13.31 5.43 -11.05
C CYS A 106 -12.42 6.64 -10.78
N THR A 107 -11.11 6.50 -10.96
CA THR A 107 -10.19 7.62 -10.70
C THR A 107 -10.51 8.81 -11.60
N HIS A 108 -10.70 8.56 -12.88
CA HIS A 108 -11.11 9.56 -13.86
C HIS A 108 -11.79 8.92 -15.09
N ALA A 109 -12.32 9.75 -15.99
CA ALA A 109 -13.23 9.30 -17.02
C ALA A 109 -12.55 8.90 -18.35
N HIS A 110 -11.34 8.32 -18.34
CA HIS A 110 -10.72 7.74 -19.53
C HIS A 110 -11.07 6.27 -19.71
N ALA A 111 -11.02 5.80 -20.96
CA ALA A 111 -11.48 4.46 -21.33
C ALA A 111 -10.62 3.33 -20.75
N ASP A 112 -9.34 3.56 -20.55
CA ASP A 112 -8.36 2.63 -19.99
C ASP A 112 -8.41 2.55 -18.45
N HIS A 113 -9.31 3.32 -17.84
CA HIS A 113 -9.66 3.26 -16.41
C HIS A 113 -11.11 2.78 -16.18
N CYS A 114 -12.06 3.33 -16.91
CA CYS A 114 -13.47 3.03 -16.67
C CYS A 114 -14.10 2.06 -17.70
N GLY A 115 -13.35 1.59 -18.70
CA GLY A 115 -13.88 0.81 -19.82
C GLY A 115 -14.57 -0.49 -19.42
N GLY A 116 -13.99 -1.23 -18.50
CA GLY A 116 -14.51 -2.49 -17.98
C GLY A 116 -15.60 -2.34 -16.91
N MET A 117 -15.79 -1.16 -16.30
CA MET A 117 -16.67 -0.96 -15.13
C MET A 117 -18.13 -1.35 -15.41
N LYS A 118 -18.64 -1.12 -16.62
CA LYS A 118 -19.98 -1.58 -17.00
C LYS A 118 -20.15 -3.09 -16.76
N ALA A 119 -19.16 -3.89 -17.13
CA ALA A 119 -19.22 -5.34 -16.96
C ALA A 119 -19.06 -5.74 -15.49
N VAL A 120 -18.23 -5.02 -14.73
CA VAL A 120 -18.07 -5.20 -13.28
C VAL A 120 -19.41 -4.93 -12.57
N ILE A 121 -20.07 -3.82 -12.84
CA ILE A 121 -21.39 -3.47 -12.27
C ILE A 121 -22.46 -4.52 -12.63
N ALA A 122 -22.40 -5.07 -13.84
CA ALA A 122 -23.33 -6.11 -14.27
C ALA A 122 -23.04 -7.49 -13.63
N ALA A 123 -21.79 -7.76 -13.25
CA ALA A 123 -21.36 -9.08 -12.76
C ALA A 123 -21.37 -9.21 -11.24
N PHE A 124 -21.32 -8.10 -10.50
CA PHE A 124 -21.22 -8.07 -9.04
C PHE A 124 -22.17 -7.02 -8.43
N PRO A 125 -22.78 -7.30 -7.27
CA PRO A 125 -23.36 -6.25 -6.44
C PRO A 125 -22.29 -5.22 -6.08
N VAL A 126 -22.52 -3.94 -6.38
CA VAL A 126 -21.67 -2.81 -6.00
C VAL A 126 -22.42 -1.98 -4.98
N HIS A 127 -21.80 -1.72 -3.82
CA HIS A 127 -22.45 -0.98 -2.74
C HIS A 127 -22.25 0.53 -2.88
N THR A 128 -21.03 0.95 -3.24
CA THR A 128 -20.67 2.37 -3.41
C THR A 128 -19.91 2.55 -4.72
N LEU A 129 -20.28 3.53 -5.52
CA LEU A 129 -19.55 3.94 -6.71
C LEU A 129 -19.02 5.37 -6.51
N TYR A 130 -17.72 5.48 -6.32
CA TYR A 130 -17.00 6.75 -6.31
C TYR A 130 -16.44 7.06 -7.69
N SER A 131 -16.46 8.33 -8.06
CA SER A 131 -15.79 8.83 -9.26
C SER A 131 -15.40 10.29 -9.05
N SER A 132 -14.38 10.75 -9.75
CA SER A 132 -13.99 12.17 -9.72
C SER A 132 -15.00 13.11 -10.39
N VAL A 133 -15.91 12.56 -11.20
CA VAL A 133 -16.98 13.29 -11.87
C VAL A 133 -18.29 12.48 -11.89
N THR A 134 -19.42 13.16 -11.98
CA THR A 134 -20.72 12.49 -12.13
C THR A 134 -21.15 12.32 -13.58
N SER A 135 -20.50 13.02 -14.52
CA SER A 135 -20.79 12.96 -15.96
C SER A 135 -19.55 13.25 -16.80
N SER A 136 -19.48 12.66 -17.98
CA SER A 136 -18.42 12.89 -18.96
C SER A 136 -18.94 12.65 -20.37
N SER A 137 -18.35 13.33 -21.36
CA SER A 137 -18.59 13.05 -22.78
C SER A 137 -17.87 11.80 -23.29
N ASN A 138 -16.95 11.23 -22.50
CA ASN A 138 -16.24 9.98 -22.84
C ASN A 138 -17.24 8.83 -22.97
N GLY A 139 -17.21 8.12 -24.09
CA GLY A 139 -18.16 7.04 -24.38
C GLY A 139 -18.07 5.85 -23.42
N ALA A 140 -16.89 5.56 -22.85
CA ALA A 140 -16.73 4.52 -21.83
C ALA A 140 -17.45 4.94 -20.54
N PHE A 141 -17.21 6.17 -20.07
CA PHE A 141 -17.87 6.68 -18.86
C PHE A 141 -19.41 6.80 -19.03
N GLN A 142 -19.89 7.17 -20.22
CA GLN A 142 -21.34 7.14 -20.50
C GLN A 142 -21.94 5.73 -20.36
N ARG A 143 -21.15 4.68 -20.68
CA ARG A 143 -21.59 3.29 -20.44
C ARG A 143 -21.62 2.97 -18.93
N VAL A 144 -20.68 3.51 -18.15
CA VAL A 144 -20.71 3.39 -16.68
C VAL A 144 -21.94 4.08 -16.10
N MET A 145 -22.24 5.30 -16.52
CA MET A 145 -23.43 6.05 -16.07
C MET A 145 -24.71 5.24 -16.31
N ARG A 146 -24.90 4.70 -17.52
CA ARG A 146 -26.08 3.86 -17.84
C ARG A 146 -26.11 2.56 -17.03
N ALA A 147 -24.97 1.94 -16.76
CA ALA A 147 -24.91 0.74 -15.94
C ALA A 147 -25.26 1.05 -14.48
N ALA A 148 -24.74 2.15 -13.94
CA ALA A 148 -25.07 2.62 -12.61
C ALA A 148 -26.56 2.93 -12.45
N GLU A 149 -27.18 3.64 -13.41
CA GLU A 149 -28.62 3.90 -13.43
C GLU A 149 -29.44 2.59 -13.43
N THR A 150 -29.06 1.63 -14.29
CA THR A 150 -29.73 0.32 -14.37
C THR A 150 -29.64 -0.46 -13.06
N ALA A 151 -28.52 -0.33 -12.35
CA ALA A 151 -28.27 -0.97 -11.05
C ALA A 151 -28.82 -0.17 -9.86
N ASN A 152 -29.47 0.97 -10.06
CA ASN A 152 -29.87 1.94 -9.02
C ASN A 152 -28.69 2.37 -8.14
N LEU A 153 -27.52 2.52 -8.72
CA LEU A 153 -26.27 2.88 -8.06
C LEU A 153 -25.98 4.37 -8.32
N THR A 154 -25.83 5.15 -7.27
CA THR A 154 -25.48 6.57 -7.38
C THR A 154 -23.98 6.74 -7.58
N ILE A 155 -23.58 7.53 -8.59
CA ILE A 155 -22.20 7.98 -8.73
C ILE A 155 -21.95 9.14 -7.77
N THR A 156 -21.04 8.96 -6.82
CA THR A 156 -20.71 9.95 -5.79
C THR A 156 -19.30 10.49 -6.02
N VAL A 157 -19.14 11.80 -5.95
CA VAL A 157 -17.81 12.45 -5.93
C VAL A 157 -17.40 12.62 -4.49
N PRO A 158 -16.39 11.86 -4.00
CA PRO A 158 -15.91 12.02 -2.62
C PRO A 158 -15.09 13.32 -2.52
N GLY A 159 -15.27 14.04 -1.42
CA GLY A 159 -14.49 15.25 -1.16
C GLY A 159 -13.09 14.92 -0.61
N VAL A 160 -12.14 15.85 -0.79
CA VAL A 160 -10.82 15.77 -0.14
C VAL A 160 -10.99 15.70 1.37
N GLY A 161 -10.19 14.87 2.03
CA GLY A 161 -10.27 14.59 3.47
C GLY A 161 -11.35 13.57 3.84
N ASN A 162 -12.21 13.13 2.92
CA ASN A 162 -13.14 12.03 3.21
C ASN A 162 -12.37 10.75 3.51
N THR A 163 -12.78 10.08 4.58
CA THR A 163 -12.23 8.78 4.98
C THR A 163 -13.32 7.72 5.03
N PHE A 164 -12.97 6.49 4.68
CA PHE A 164 -13.84 5.33 4.84
C PHE A 164 -13.03 4.07 5.14
N ALA A 165 -13.68 3.10 5.77
CA ALA A 165 -13.03 1.84 6.12
C ALA A 165 -13.10 0.83 4.97
N LEU A 166 -12.04 0.05 4.80
CA LEU A 166 -12.00 -1.17 3.99
C LEU A 166 -11.48 -2.29 4.89
N GLY A 167 -12.39 -3.00 5.57
CA GLY A 167 -12.00 -3.91 6.64
C GLY A 167 -11.21 -3.19 7.73
N GLY A 168 -10.01 -3.67 8.03
CA GLY A 168 -9.08 -3.03 8.97
C GLY A 168 -8.26 -1.88 8.37
N ALA A 169 -8.37 -1.62 7.07
CA ALA A 169 -7.70 -0.51 6.42
C ALA A 169 -8.53 0.77 6.43
N THR A 170 -7.86 1.92 6.39
CA THR A 170 -8.49 3.24 6.24
C THR A 170 -8.13 3.81 4.88
N VAL A 171 -9.11 4.22 4.11
CA VAL A 171 -8.93 4.92 2.83
C VAL A 171 -9.20 6.40 3.03
N THR A 172 -8.29 7.25 2.56
CA THR A 172 -8.40 8.72 2.61
C THR A 172 -8.32 9.28 1.20
N VAL A 173 -9.22 10.20 0.86
CA VAL A 173 -9.22 10.92 -0.41
C VAL A 173 -8.31 12.15 -0.26
N LEU A 174 -7.22 12.20 -1.04
CA LEU A 174 -6.26 13.31 -1.04
C LEU A 174 -6.42 14.28 -2.21
N GLY A 175 -7.10 13.87 -3.27
CA GLY A 175 -7.32 14.67 -4.47
C GLY A 175 -8.48 14.16 -5.32
N PRO A 176 -8.91 14.95 -6.32
CA PRO A 176 -8.33 16.22 -6.77
C PRO A 176 -8.66 17.39 -5.84
N GLN A 177 -7.72 18.35 -5.67
CA GLN A 177 -7.88 19.50 -4.77
C GLN A 177 -8.86 20.57 -5.31
N LYS A 178 -9.08 20.56 -6.60
CA LYS A 178 -9.99 21.47 -7.31
C LYS A 178 -10.50 20.80 -8.59
N HIS A 179 -11.34 21.49 -9.34
CA HIS A 179 -11.70 21.05 -10.68
C HIS A 179 -10.59 21.38 -11.67
N TYR A 180 -10.18 20.40 -12.47
CA TYR A 180 -9.20 20.56 -13.54
C TYR A 180 -9.87 20.42 -14.91
N SER A 181 -9.34 21.15 -15.90
CA SER A 181 -9.75 21.01 -17.30
C SER A 181 -9.15 19.77 -17.95
N ASP A 182 -7.97 19.35 -17.48
CA ASP A 182 -7.37 18.10 -17.88
C ASP A 182 -8.03 16.93 -17.12
N VAL A 183 -8.41 15.90 -17.87
CA VAL A 183 -9.10 14.74 -17.33
C VAL A 183 -8.18 13.89 -16.45
N ASN A 184 -6.88 13.83 -16.76
CA ASN A 184 -5.89 13.11 -15.96
C ASN A 184 -5.71 13.77 -14.59
N ASP A 185 -5.54 15.10 -14.55
CA ASP A 185 -5.42 15.85 -13.29
C ASP A 185 -6.71 15.80 -12.44
N GLN A 186 -7.86 15.43 -13.05
CA GLN A 186 -9.10 15.20 -12.32
C GLN A 186 -9.13 13.86 -11.56
N SER A 187 -8.06 13.05 -11.63
CA SER A 187 -7.97 11.75 -10.97
C SER A 187 -8.19 11.82 -9.46
N LEU A 188 -8.98 10.89 -8.92
CA LEU A 188 -9.02 10.65 -7.49
C LEU A 188 -7.65 10.15 -7.03
N ILE A 189 -7.07 10.84 -6.06
CA ILE A 189 -5.84 10.42 -5.38
C ILE A 189 -6.24 9.84 -4.04
N LEU A 190 -5.89 8.56 -3.82
CA LEU A 190 -6.28 7.82 -2.63
C LEU A 190 -5.05 7.34 -1.87
N ARG A 191 -5.11 7.50 -0.55
CA ARG A 191 -4.18 6.86 0.38
C ARG A 191 -4.90 5.77 1.14
N VAL A 192 -4.26 4.60 1.26
CA VAL A 192 -4.77 3.47 2.03
C VAL A 192 -3.77 3.12 3.11
N ASP A 193 -4.20 3.21 4.37
CA ASP A 193 -3.40 2.88 5.55
C ASP A 193 -3.87 1.54 6.13
N TYR A 194 -2.92 0.62 6.38
CA TYR A 194 -3.16 -0.65 7.05
C TYR A 194 -2.03 -0.98 8.02
N GLY A 195 -2.31 -0.92 9.32
CA GLY A 195 -1.28 -1.03 10.35
C GLY A 195 -0.23 0.09 10.21
N SER A 196 1.03 -0.28 10.01
CA SER A 196 2.13 0.66 9.73
C SER A 196 2.44 0.83 8.25
N ASN A 197 1.73 0.14 7.37
CA ASN A 197 1.94 0.24 5.93
C ASN A 197 0.96 1.20 5.28
N ALA A 198 1.43 1.91 4.26
CA ALA A 198 0.63 2.84 3.49
C ALA A 198 0.83 2.66 1.98
N PHE A 199 -0.27 2.80 1.24
CA PHE A 199 -0.32 2.72 -0.21
C PHE A 199 -0.89 4.01 -0.78
N LEU A 200 -0.28 4.51 -1.87
CA LEU A 200 -0.74 5.71 -2.57
C LEU A 200 -1.14 5.35 -4.00
N PHE A 201 -2.36 5.72 -4.38
CA PHE A 201 -2.91 5.54 -5.72
C PHE A 201 -3.21 6.92 -6.29
N THR A 202 -2.56 7.27 -7.40
CA THR A 202 -2.65 8.62 -7.98
C THR A 202 -3.47 8.66 -9.27
N GLY A 203 -4.00 7.50 -9.73
CA GLY A 203 -4.62 7.42 -11.05
C GLY A 203 -3.64 7.94 -12.11
N ASP A 204 -4.11 8.85 -12.95
CA ASP A 204 -3.31 9.52 -13.96
C ASP A 204 -2.99 10.98 -13.64
N ALA A 205 -3.14 11.37 -12.36
CA ALA A 205 -2.78 12.71 -11.90
C ALA A 205 -1.39 13.11 -12.41
N GLU A 206 -1.30 14.30 -12.98
CA GLU A 206 -0.08 14.88 -13.51
C GLU A 206 0.53 15.87 -12.52
N TYR A 207 1.65 16.50 -12.88
CA TYR A 207 2.41 17.39 -12.00
C TYR A 207 1.58 18.51 -11.38
N GLN A 208 0.53 19.00 -12.05
CA GLN A 208 -0.30 20.05 -11.51
C GLN A 208 -1.12 19.54 -10.33
N SER A 209 -1.82 18.43 -10.50
CA SER A 209 -2.61 17.81 -9.43
C SER A 209 -1.73 17.31 -8.29
N GLU A 210 -0.58 16.67 -8.60
CA GLU A 210 0.42 16.27 -7.60
C GLU A 210 0.88 17.48 -6.76
N THR A 211 1.21 18.60 -7.43
CA THR A 211 1.67 19.82 -6.75
C THR A 211 0.59 20.42 -5.85
N ASP A 212 -0.65 20.50 -6.32
CA ASP A 212 -1.76 21.04 -5.55
C ASP A 212 -2.05 20.21 -4.28
N VAL A 213 -1.94 18.86 -4.36
CA VAL A 213 -2.06 17.96 -3.21
C VAL A 213 -0.94 18.22 -2.19
N LEU A 214 0.30 18.38 -2.65
CA LEU A 214 1.44 18.67 -1.79
C LEU A 214 1.36 20.08 -1.18
N ASP A 215 0.91 21.08 -1.93
CA ASP A 215 0.73 22.46 -1.46
C ASP A 215 -0.41 22.57 -0.45
N ALA A 216 -1.42 21.71 -0.54
CA ALA A 216 -2.48 21.58 0.47
C ALA A 216 -2.00 20.95 1.77
N GLY A 217 -0.80 20.35 1.79
CA GLY A 217 -0.22 19.70 2.97
C GLY A 217 -0.79 18.31 3.24
N GLU A 218 -1.35 17.65 2.21
CA GLU A 218 -1.89 16.31 2.33
C GLU A 218 -0.77 15.28 2.63
N ASN A 219 -1.10 14.27 3.43
CA ASN A 219 -0.14 13.22 3.77
C ASN A 219 -0.02 12.20 2.64
N VAL A 220 0.97 12.38 1.78
CA VAL A 220 1.26 11.47 0.65
C VAL A 220 2.26 10.36 1.00
N ARG A 221 2.82 10.34 2.23
CA ARG A 221 3.83 9.36 2.61
C ARG A 221 3.30 7.94 2.49
N CYS A 222 4.07 7.04 1.82
CA CYS A 222 3.64 5.67 1.59
C CYS A 222 4.82 4.69 1.49
N ASP A 223 4.55 3.40 1.64
CA ASP A 223 5.51 2.34 1.36
C ASP A 223 5.44 1.89 -0.11
N VAL A 224 4.23 1.92 -0.69
CA VAL A 224 3.96 1.50 -2.07
C VAL A 224 3.21 2.60 -2.79
N ILE A 225 3.72 3.04 -3.94
CA ILE A 225 3.02 3.95 -4.85
C ILE A 225 2.61 3.21 -6.12
N LYS A 226 1.34 3.36 -6.54
CA LYS A 226 0.95 3.12 -7.92
C LYS A 226 1.41 4.34 -8.72
N ALA A 227 2.42 4.16 -9.56
CA ALA A 227 2.96 5.26 -10.37
C ALA A 227 1.87 5.86 -11.27
N GLY A 228 1.81 7.18 -11.31
CA GLY A 228 0.79 7.92 -12.04
C GLY A 228 0.91 7.72 -13.55
N HIS A 229 -0.23 7.75 -14.23
CA HIS A 229 -0.37 7.80 -15.68
C HIS A 229 0.50 6.76 -16.40
N HIS A 230 0.43 5.51 -15.92
CA HIS A 230 1.15 4.35 -16.47
C HIS A 230 2.67 4.54 -16.59
N GLY A 231 3.25 5.43 -15.77
CA GLY A 231 4.65 5.80 -15.85
C GLY A 231 4.96 6.87 -16.90
N SER A 232 3.98 7.72 -17.23
CA SER A 232 4.19 8.91 -18.06
C SER A 232 5.23 9.84 -17.44
N ARG A 233 5.97 10.55 -18.30
CA ARG A 233 6.92 11.59 -17.87
C ARG A 233 6.26 12.78 -17.17
N THR A 234 4.95 12.97 -17.37
CA THR A 234 4.16 14.08 -16.80
C THR A 234 3.69 13.82 -15.38
N SER A 235 3.89 12.59 -14.86
CA SER A 235 3.42 12.15 -13.54
C SER A 235 4.55 11.57 -12.69
N THR A 236 4.29 11.32 -11.41
CA THR A 236 5.24 10.76 -10.44
C THR A 236 6.51 11.61 -10.38
N GLY A 237 6.29 12.91 -10.08
CA GLY A 237 7.34 13.93 -10.07
C GLY A 237 8.33 13.76 -8.92
N TYR A 238 9.53 14.37 -9.05
CA TYR A 238 10.55 14.35 -7.98
C TYR A 238 10.02 14.86 -6.65
N ARG A 239 9.18 15.91 -6.68
CA ARG A 239 8.61 16.48 -5.46
C ARG A 239 7.66 15.48 -4.78
N LEU A 240 6.80 14.80 -5.55
CA LEU A 240 5.93 13.75 -5.01
C LEU A 240 6.76 12.61 -4.42
N LEU A 241 7.77 12.11 -5.13
CA LEU A 241 8.65 11.04 -4.63
C LEU A 241 9.42 11.44 -3.38
N TYR A 242 9.88 12.70 -3.28
CA TYR A 242 10.56 13.22 -2.12
C TYR A 242 9.67 13.25 -0.87
N GLU A 243 8.41 13.66 -1.01
CA GLU A 243 7.45 13.73 0.11
C GLU A 243 6.85 12.34 0.43
N ALA A 244 6.54 11.55 -0.59
CA ALA A 244 5.92 10.22 -0.44
C ALA A 244 6.90 9.17 0.09
N GLN A 245 8.18 9.23 -0.29
CA GLN A 245 9.25 8.31 0.08
C GLN A 245 8.87 6.83 -0.06
N PRO A 246 8.33 6.38 -1.19
CA PRO A 246 7.95 4.99 -1.38
C PRO A 246 9.18 4.09 -1.43
N LYS A 247 9.05 2.88 -0.90
CA LYS A 247 10.04 1.79 -1.06
C LYS A 247 9.81 1.04 -2.37
N TYR A 248 8.55 0.98 -2.79
CA TYR A 248 8.11 0.22 -3.95
C TYR A 248 7.21 1.07 -4.83
N ALA A 249 7.34 0.89 -6.14
CA ALA A 249 6.41 1.45 -7.12
C ALA A 249 5.86 0.32 -8.00
N VAL A 250 4.57 0.38 -8.30
CA VAL A 250 3.96 -0.48 -9.32
C VAL A 250 3.52 0.39 -10.48
N ILE A 251 3.93 0.02 -11.69
CA ILE A 251 3.55 0.67 -12.94
C ILE A 251 2.63 -0.28 -13.69
N SER A 252 1.35 0.09 -13.84
CA SER A 252 0.42 -0.62 -14.72
C SER A 252 0.56 -0.06 -16.12
N CYS A 253 1.04 -0.87 -17.07
CA CYS A 253 1.21 -0.49 -18.46
C CYS A 253 1.20 -1.73 -19.36
N GLY A 254 0.85 -1.55 -20.62
CA GLY A 254 0.83 -2.63 -21.61
C GLY A 254 2.17 -2.85 -22.29
N ALA A 255 2.54 -4.10 -22.55
CA ALA A 255 3.72 -4.41 -23.34
C ALA A 255 3.60 -3.84 -24.76
N GLY A 256 4.60 -3.08 -25.20
CA GLY A 256 4.63 -2.49 -26.54
C GLY A 256 3.53 -1.45 -26.79
N ASN A 257 3.02 -0.78 -25.73
CA ASN A 257 2.00 0.25 -25.84
C ASN A 257 2.44 1.42 -26.74
N GLU A 258 1.48 2.06 -27.42
CA GLU A 258 1.75 3.13 -28.38
C GLU A 258 2.22 4.45 -27.74
N TYR A 259 2.06 4.62 -26.42
CA TYR A 259 2.46 5.81 -25.67
C TYR A 259 3.94 5.79 -25.28
N GLY A 260 4.61 4.62 -25.37
CA GLY A 260 5.97 4.42 -24.90
C GLY A 260 6.10 4.38 -23.38
N HIS A 261 5.02 4.09 -22.69
CA HIS A 261 5.00 3.95 -21.22
C HIS A 261 5.58 2.61 -20.75
N PRO A 262 6.33 2.60 -19.62
CA PRO A 262 6.75 3.78 -18.88
C PRO A 262 7.88 4.53 -19.60
N HIS A 263 7.88 5.86 -19.50
CA HIS A 263 8.96 6.68 -20.05
C HIS A 263 10.26 6.54 -19.23
N ASP A 264 11.40 6.64 -19.91
CA ASP A 264 12.72 6.59 -19.26
C ASP A 264 12.90 7.67 -18.17
N ASP A 265 12.30 8.85 -18.36
CA ASP A 265 12.29 9.93 -17.39
C ASP A 265 11.68 9.47 -16.03
N THR A 266 10.56 8.74 -16.08
CA THR A 266 9.89 8.23 -14.87
C THR A 266 10.70 7.12 -14.23
N LEU A 267 11.23 6.19 -15.02
CA LEU A 267 12.12 5.12 -14.52
C LEU A 267 13.39 5.71 -13.88
N SER A 268 13.93 6.80 -14.47
CA SER A 268 15.10 7.48 -13.89
C SER A 268 14.76 8.11 -12.54
N ARG A 269 13.63 8.83 -12.41
CA ARG A 269 13.20 9.41 -11.13
C ARG A 269 13.01 8.37 -10.04
N LEU A 270 12.39 7.24 -10.37
CA LEU A 270 12.19 6.13 -9.42
C LEU A 270 13.53 5.51 -8.99
N ARG A 271 14.45 5.31 -9.92
CA ARG A 271 15.81 4.83 -9.63
C ARG A 271 16.59 5.83 -8.76
N ASP A 272 16.52 7.12 -9.07
CA ASP A 272 17.19 8.19 -8.31
C ASP A 272 16.65 8.31 -6.88
N ALA A 273 15.38 7.91 -6.66
CA ALA A 273 14.73 7.82 -5.37
C ALA A 273 14.94 6.47 -4.64
N ASP A 274 15.76 5.56 -5.19
CA ASP A 274 16.03 4.21 -4.65
C ASP A 274 14.77 3.34 -4.49
N VAL A 275 13.82 3.46 -5.43
CA VAL A 275 12.54 2.75 -5.40
C VAL A 275 12.62 1.45 -6.19
N THR A 276 12.22 0.34 -5.58
CA THR A 276 12.06 -0.93 -6.28
C THR A 276 10.80 -0.89 -7.15
N VAL A 277 10.94 -1.18 -8.45
CA VAL A 277 9.86 -1.06 -9.43
C VAL A 277 9.36 -2.42 -9.90
N TYR A 278 8.04 -2.62 -9.84
CA TYR A 278 7.32 -3.68 -10.52
C TYR A 278 6.53 -3.10 -11.70
N ARG A 279 6.44 -3.85 -12.82
CA ARG A 279 5.76 -3.40 -14.04
C ARG A 279 4.86 -4.51 -14.56
N THR A 280 3.58 -4.20 -14.84
CA THR A 280 2.66 -5.25 -15.32
C THR A 280 3.02 -5.78 -16.70
N ASP A 281 3.64 -4.98 -17.57
CA ASP A 281 4.11 -5.43 -18.88
C ASP A 281 5.26 -6.45 -18.83
N LEU A 282 6.04 -6.46 -17.74
CA LEU A 282 7.15 -7.39 -17.51
C LEU A 282 6.77 -8.50 -16.54
N ASN A 283 6.13 -8.13 -15.42
CA ASN A 283 5.83 -9.02 -14.30
C ASN A 283 4.45 -9.69 -14.37
N GLY A 284 3.61 -9.32 -15.36
CA GLY A 284 2.19 -9.69 -15.35
C GLY A 284 1.47 -9.06 -14.16
N THR A 285 0.47 -9.76 -13.65
CA THR A 285 -0.23 -9.33 -12.44
C THR A 285 0.70 -9.30 -11.23
N VAL A 286 0.72 -8.17 -10.50
CA VAL A 286 1.55 -7.95 -9.30
C VAL A 286 0.65 -7.96 -8.07
N VAL A 287 0.98 -8.78 -7.08
CA VAL A 287 0.23 -8.87 -5.83
C VAL A 287 1.12 -8.48 -4.67
N CYS A 288 0.73 -7.43 -3.95
CA CYS A 288 1.33 -7.02 -2.68
C CYS A 288 0.43 -7.45 -1.52
N ARG A 289 1.01 -8.08 -0.50
CA ARG A 289 0.31 -8.42 0.75
C ARG A 289 0.95 -7.68 1.91
N SER A 290 0.09 -7.16 2.77
CA SER A 290 0.47 -6.53 4.03
C SER A 290 -0.15 -7.28 5.21
N ASP A 291 0.66 -7.60 6.20
CA ASP A 291 0.22 -8.09 7.51
C ASP A 291 0.03 -6.93 8.53
N GLY A 292 0.13 -5.69 8.07
CA GLY A 292 0.09 -4.47 8.87
C GLY A 292 1.47 -3.97 9.31
N THR A 293 2.54 -4.74 9.07
CA THR A 293 3.93 -4.38 9.38
C THR A 293 4.87 -4.67 8.21
N ASN A 294 4.74 -5.87 7.64
CA ASN A 294 5.59 -6.36 6.56
C ASN A 294 4.83 -6.36 5.25
N LEU A 295 5.57 -6.11 4.17
CA LEU A 295 5.09 -6.22 2.80
C LEU A 295 5.75 -7.41 2.11
N SER A 296 4.98 -8.15 1.33
CA SER A 296 5.47 -9.20 0.46
C SER A 296 4.88 -9.06 -0.94
N PHE A 297 5.69 -9.33 -1.96
CA PHE A 297 5.28 -9.25 -3.35
C PHE A 297 5.35 -10.60 -4.02
N THR A 298 4.38 -10.88 -4.87
CA THR A 298 4.40 -12.00 -5.81
C THR A 298 3.97 -11.51 -7.18
N THR A 299 4.59 -12.02 -8.23
CA THR A 299 4.34 -11.65 -9.62
C THR A 299 3.91 -12.87 -10.43
N GLU A 300 3.11 -12.65 -11.45
CA GLU A 300 2.66 -13.73 -12.36
C GLU A 300 3.78 -14.25 -13.25
N LYS A 301 4.72 -13.36 -13.62
CA LYS A 301 5.90 -13.64 -14.45
C LYS A 301 7.16 -13.23 -13.70
N GLU A 302 8.24 -13.98 -13.90
CA GLU A 302 9.57 -13.52 -13.50
C GLU A 302 9.96 -12.36 -14.44
N GLY A 303 10.22 -11.18 -13.88
CA GLY A 303 10.58 -9.96 -14.63
C GLY A 303 12.09 -9.80 -14.78
#